data_e10efeb559af85be3be22690efff3ee2
#
_entry.id   e10efeb559af85be3be22690efff3ee2
#
_cell.length_a   1.000
_cell.length_b   1.000
_cell.length_c   1.000
_cell.angle_alpha   90.00
_cell.angle_beta   90.00
_cell.angle_gamma   90.00
#
_symmetry.space_group_name_H-M   'P 1'
#
loop_
_entity.id
_entity.type
_entity.pdbx_description
1 polymer ?
#
loop_
_entity_poly.entity_id
_entity_poly.type
_entity_poly.pdbx_seq_one_letter_code
_entity_poly.pdbx_strand_id
1 'polypeptide(L)'
;DNLSVPLPRGRFQQFEPSYGSLEELLQEFETVFEDFGFEVTTSSGTSGRATIMVRDRQTVDVAVDCFVQATLAFLGVGSKHDAIFMMPRQTRIAMARTARFATKRLGMQENGQVHFTIPFPADPDRVRIRAGRTFQSGWRGAIERRFTHRMAQWMDEHYVQPRAVDQTIELVKQAERSNAPTLVFGGLVQLHALSQQLQNEGYGTNGHKIRLPSESLVGTGGGLKERYPYSPDRIRRDIESVLALESGEPVPIRDVMGMAEANWAAPQCTEGNYHLPPWVYAVALDDDDEILPGPDAVGLLGFLDPLGSGRLFPSFFKSTDQVRLVNGTSHYDPALCCACGHDTPYLVNGTIRRIDLLEEAGCAGQL
;
A
#
# COMPACT_ATOMS: atom_id res chain seq x y z
N ASP A 1 -7.25 26.70 -16.83
CA ASP A 1 -6.18 27.38 -16.10
C ASP A 1 -6.64 27.89 -14.73
N ASN A 2 -7.18 26.99 -13.90
CA ASN A 2 -7.58 27.33 -12.52
C ASN A 2 -6.49 27.01 -11.49
N LEU A 3 -5.23 26.85 -11.93
CA LEU A 3 -4.11 26.68 -11.03
C LEU A 3 -3.74 28.04 -10.43
N SER A 4 -3.94 28.21 -9.13
CA SER A 4 -3.53 29.44 -8.41
C SER A 4 -2.00 29.61 -8.35
N VAL A 5 -1.23 28.60 -8.78
CA VAL A 5 0.22 28.62 -8.89
C VAL A 5 0.58 28.29 -10.34
N PRO A 6 1.28 29.18 -11.06
CA PRO A 6 1.71 28.89 -12.42
C PRO A 6 2.70 27.72 -12.41
N LEU A 7 2.46 26.71 -13.25
CA LEU A 7 3.45 25.65 -13.46
C LEU A 7 4.75 26.24 -14.02
N PRO A 8 5.91 25.76 -13.62
CA PRO A 8 7.21 26.25 -14.06
C PRO A 8 7.53 25.77 -15.49
N ARG A 9 6.68 26.12 -16.46
CA ARG A 9 6.77 25.67 -17.86
C ARG A 9 8.15 25.89 -18.47
N GLY A 10 8.83 26.99 -18.13
CA GLY A 10 10.16 27.29 -18.66
C GLY A 10 11.27 26.36 -18.14
N ARG A 11 11.14 25.80 -16.95
CA ARG A 11 12.10 24.83 -16.41
C ARG A 11 11.93 23.45 -17.03
N PHE A 12 10.72 23.04 -17.40
CA PHE A 12 10.47 21.77 -18.10
C PHE A 12 10.98 21.75 -19.54
N GLN A 13 11.02 22.88 -20.22
CA GLN A 13 11.55 22.97 -21.58
C GLN A 13 13.09 22.84 -21.65
N GLN A 14 13.77 23.02 -20.51
CA GLN A 14 15.23 22.87 -20.38
C GLN A 14 15.63 21.49 -19.85
N PHE A 15 14.65 20.62 -19.66
CA PHE A 15 14.84 19.31 -19.07
C PHE A 15 15.32 18.33 -20.14
N GLU A 16 16.63 18.22 -20.32
CA GLU A 16 17.23 17.12 -21.07
C GLU A 16 17.51 15.97 -20.10
N PRO A 17 16.75 14.88 -20.17
CA PRO A 17 16.95 13.76 -19.24
C PRO A 17 18.22 13.00 -19.56
N SER A 18 19.29 13.28 -18.84
CA SER A 18 20.51 12.48 -18.81
C SER A 18 20.60 11.63 -17.56
N TYR A 19 19.44 11.11 -17.10
CA TYR A 19 19.38 10.40 -15.82
C TYR A 19 19.98 8.99 -15.92
N GLY A 20 20.82 8.66 -14.94
CA GLY A 20 21.33 7.32 -14.72
C GLY A 20 20.35 6.42 -13.95
N SER A 21 19.39 7.03 -13.23
CA SER A 21 18.44 6.33 -12.38
C SER A 21 17.09 7.04 -12.28
N LEU A 22 16.06 6.30 -11.85
CA LEU A 22 14.74 6.88 -11.57
C LEU A 22 14.79 7.79 -10.34
N GLU A 23 15.63 7.47 -9.36
CA GLU A 23 15.79 8.29 -8.16
C GLU A 23 16.39 9.67 -8.49
N GLU A 24 17.41 9.74 -9.37
CA GLU A 24 17.96 11.02 -9.84
C GLU A 24 16.89 11.87 -10.54
N LEU A 25 16.09 11.25 -11.42
CA LEU A 25 14.96 11.91 -12.06
C LEU A 25 13.98 12.48 -11.03
N LEU A 26 13.61 11.69 -10.02
CA LEU A 26 12.65 12.11 -9.00
C LEU A 26 13.22 13.21 -8.10
N GLN A 27 14.52 13.19 -7.79
CA GLN A 27 15.18 14.26 -7.03
C GLN A 27 15.11 15.58 -7.76
N GLU A 28 15.34 15.55 -9.07
CA GLU A 28 15.26 16.76 -9.88
C GLU A 28 13.82 17.26 -10.00
N PHE A 29 12.86 16.36 -10.16
CA PHE A 29 11.44 16.71 -10.09
C PHE A 29 11.07 17.34 -8.74
N GLU A 30 11.50 16.76 -7.63
CA GLU A 30 11.26 17.34 -6.30
C GLU A 30 11.84 18.75 -6.18
N THR A 31 13.07 18.95 -6.61
CA THR A 31 13.70 20.27 -6.56
C THR A 31 12.90 21.31 -7.34
N VAL A 32 12.37 20.93 -8.50
CA VAL A 32 11.54 21.84 -9.32
C VAL A 32 10.19 22.11 -8.67
N PHE A 33 9.55 21.09 -8.09
CA PHE A 33 8.19 21.21 -7.56
C PHE A 33 8.13 21.67 -6.10
N GLU A 34 9.17 21.42 -5.30
CA GLU A 34 9.20 21.81 -3.89
C GLU A 34 9.11 23.32 -3.71
N ASP A 35 9.79 24.09 -4.57
CA ASP A 35 9.74 25.57 -4.60
C ASP A 35 8.31 26.09 -4.83
N PHE A 36 7.44 25.28 -5.42
CA PHE A 36 6.03 25.60 -5.71
C PHE A 36 5.05 24.98 -4.70
N GLY A 37 5.55 24.35 -3.62
CA GLY A 37 4.70 23.74 -2.62
C GLY A 37 4.09 22.40 -3.03
N PHE A 38 4.71 21.68 -3.95
CA PHE A 38 4.28 20.35 -4.37
C PHE A 38 5.17 19.25 -3.78
N GLU A 39 4.59 18.06 -3.65
CA GLU A 39 5.29 16.85 -3.28
C GLU A 39 5.24 15.82 -4.40
N VAL A 40 6.35 15.12 -4.59
CA VAL A 40 6.47 14.04 -5.58
C VAL A 40 6.43 12.69 -4.87
N THR A 41 5.47 11.85 -5.24
CA THR A 41 5.34 10.48 -4.77
C THR A 41 5.33 9.51 -5.96
N THR A 42 5.56 8.23 -5.70
CA THR A 42 5.50 7.20 -6.74
C THR A 42 4.64 6.03 -6.29
N SER A 43 4.07 5.32 -7.26
CA SER A 43 3.58 3.96 -7.01
C SER A 43 4.77 3.04 -6.70
N SER A 44 4.51 1.86 -6.14
CA SER A 44 5.54 0.86 -5.87
C SER A 44 6.24 0.34 -7.13
N GLY A 45 5.65 0.57 -8.31
CA GLY A 45 6.19 0.10 -9.58
C GLY A 45 6.29 -1.42 -9.71
N THR A 46 5.59 -2.19 -8.89
CA THR A 46 5.62 -3.67 -8.89
C THR A 46 5.12 -4.27 -10.19
N SER A 47 4.25 -3.56 -10.92
CA SER A 47 3.84 -3.89 -12.30
C SER A 47 4.89 -3.48 -13.35
N GLY A 48 5.99 -2.87 -12.92
CA GLY A 48 7.15 -2.53 -13.73
C GLY A 48 7.19 -1.12 -14.28
N ARG A 49 6.16 -0.30 -14.06
CA ARG A 49 6.18 1.13 -14.33
C ARG A 49 5.77 1.84 -13.05
N ALA A 50 6.67 2.60 -12.46
CA ALA A 50 6.32 3.49 -11.36
C ALA A 50 5.54 4.67 -11.93
N THR A 51 4.33 4.90 -11.44
CA THR A 51 3.57 6.12 -11.74
C THR A 51 4.13 7.24 -10.86
N ILE A 52 4.54 8.34 -11.47
CA ILE A 52 4.98 9.54 -10.76
C ILE A 52 3.76 10.40 -10.51
N MET A 53 3.52 10.74 -9.26
CA MET A 53 2.40 11.56 -8.83
C MET A 53 2.91 12.83 -8.16
N VAL A 54 2.44 13.96 -8.63
CA VAL A 54 2.73 15.28 -8.05
C VAL A 54 1.48 15.80 -7.37
N ARG A 55 1.56 16.14 -6.09
CA ARG A 55 0.44 16.65 -5.30
C ARG A 55 0.84 17.93 -4.59
N ASP A 56 -0.07 18.88 -4.48
CA ASP A 56 0.16 20.02 -3.60
C ASP A 56 0.09 19.59 -2.11
N ARG A 57 0.87 20.25 -1.27
CA ARG A 57 0.99 19.90 0.16
C ARG A 57 -0.35 19.98 0.89
N GLN A 58 -1.20 20.94 0.54
CA GLN A 58 -2.51 21.08 1.16
C GLN A 58 -3.39 19.85 0.87
N THR A 59 -3.39 19.37 -0.38
CA THR A 59 -4.10 18.14 -0.75
C THR A 59 -3.54 16.93 0.02
N VAL A 60 -2.21 16.82 0.15
CA VAL A 60 -1.60 15.73 0.93
C VAL A 60 -2.01 15.80 2.39
N ASP A 61 -2.00 16.97 3.00
CA ASP A 61 -2.39 17.15 4.40
C ASP A 61 -3.86 16.75 4.62
N VAL A 62 -4.78 17.22 3.78
CA VAL A 62 -6.20 16.85 3.86
C VAL A 62 -6.39 15.35 3.60
N ALA A 63 -5.71 14.78 2.61
CA ALA A 63 -5.79 13.35 2.32
C ALA A 63 -5.30 12.49 3.49
N VAL A 64 -4.23 12.91 4.17
CA VAL A 64 -3.73 12.22 5.37
C VAL A 64 -4.74 12.33 6.52
N ASP A 65 -5.35 13.50 6.75
CA ASP A 65 -6.40 13.66 7.76
C ASP A 65 -7.59 12.75 7.48
N CYS A 66 -8.06 12.72 6.23
CA CYS A 66 -9.14 11.83 5.82
C CYS A 66 -8.74 10.35 5.96
N PHE A 67 -7.51 9.98 5.59
CA PHE A 67 -6.99 8.62 5.78
C PHE A 67 -6.96 8.23 7.26
N VAL A 68 -6.49 9.11 8.14
CA VAL A 68 -6.45 8.87 9.59
C VAL A 68 -7.86 8.65 10.12
N GLN A 69 -8.80 9.55 9.79
CA GLN A 69 -10.16 9.46 10.29
C GLN A 69 -10.93 8.25 9.75
N ALA A 70 -10.84 7.99 8.47
CA ALA A 70 -11.60 6.91 7.85
C ALA A 70 -10.93 5.54 7.98
N THR A 71 -9.63 5.43 7.67
CA THR A 71 -8.96 4.13 7.60
C THR A 71 -8.52 3.65 8.97
N LEU A 72 -7.77 4.48 9.68
CA LEU A 72 -7.21 4.05 10.96
C LEU A 72 -8.27 3.99 12.07
N ALA A 73 -9.24 4.93 12.05
CA ALA A 73 -10.38 4.86 12.97
C ALA A 73 -11.25 3.64 12.70
N PHE A 74 -11.49 3.29 11.42
CA PHE A 74 -12.20 2.07 11.03
C PHE A 74 -11.50 0.80 11.54
N LEU A 75 -10.18 0.77 11.51
CA LEU A 75 -9.36 -0.33 12.04
C LEU A 75 -9.22 -0.30 13.57
N GLY A 76 -9.73 0.73 14.24
CA GLY A 76 -9.57 0.93 15.68
C GLY A 76 -8.19 1.42 16.11
N VAL A 77 -7.34 1.86 15.16
CA VAL A 77 -5.97 2.32 15.43
C VAL A 77 -5.98 3.80 15.85
N GLY A 78 -5.36 4.11 16.97
CA GLY A 78 -5.25 5.47 17.50
C GLY A 78 -3.92 5.71 18.22
N SER A 79 -3.80 6.87 18.86
CA SER A 79 -2.57 7.33 19.56
C SER A 79 -2.09 6.43 20.70
N LYS A 80 -2.96 5.53 21.19
CA LYS A 80 -2.59 4.55 22.25
C LYS A 80 -1.79 3.35 21.72
N HIS A 81 -1.75 3.15 20.40
CA HIS A 81 -1.07 2.01 19.79
C HIS A 81 0.41 2.27 19.63
N ASP A 82 1.21 1.23 19.86
CA ASP A 82 2.53 1.12 19.28
C ASP A 82 2.40 0.63 17.85
N ALA A 83 3.31 1.05 16.97
CA ALA A 83 3.28 0.66 15.56
C ALA A 83 4.63 0.12 15.08
N ILE A 84 4.60 -1.04 14.45
CA ILE A 84 5.73 -1.72 13.84
C ILE A 84 5.46 -1.81 12.34
N PHE A 85 6.16 -1.00 11.56
CA PHE A 85 6.04 -0.98 10.10
C PHE A 85 7.20 -1.75 9.47
N MET A 86 6.89 -2.84 8.77
CA MET A 86 7.85 -3.61 7.96
C MET A 86 8.16 -2.88 6.65
N MET A 87 8.49 -1.62 6.74
CA MET A 87 8.77 -0.74 5.60
C MET A 87 9.85 0.28 5.97
N PRO A 88 10.44 0.97 4.98
CA PRO A 88 11.43 2.01 5.24
C PRO A 88 10.79 3.29 5.77
N ARG A 89 11.51 3.96 6.68
CA ARG A 89 11.09 5.27 7.19
C ARG A 89 11.15 6.36 6.12
N GLN A 90 12.13 6.29 5.23
CA GLN A 90 12.32 7.25 4.15
C GLN A 90 12.01 6.57 2.81
N THR A 91 11.04 7.12 2.10
CA THR A 91 10.61 6.59 0.81
C THR A 91 9.77 7.63 0.07
N ARG A 92 9.78 7.54 -1.25
CA ARG A 92 8.85 8.24 -2.15
C ARG A 92 7.62 7.41 -2.50
N ILE A 93 7.59 6.14 -2.08
CA ILE A 93 6.44 5.27 -2.30
C ILE A 93 5.25 5.80 -1.51
N ALA A 94 4.17 6.14 -2.20
CA ALA A 94 3.02 6.86 -1.65
C ALA A 94 2.47 6.20 -0.37
N MET A 95 2.23 4.88 -0.37
CA MET A 95 1.65 4.16 0.78
C MET A 95 2.54 4.25 2.03
N ALA A 96 3.83 4.02 1.90
CA ALA A 96 4.75 4.06 3.04
C ALA A 96 4.96 5.50 3.55
N ARG A 97 4.92 6.49 2.65
CA ARG A 97 4.97 7.91 3.01
C ARG A 97 3.70 8.34 3.76
N THR A 98 2.53 7.89 3.30
CA THR A 98 1.24 8.13 3.96
C THR A 98 1.21 7.52 5.36
N ALA A 99 1.71 6.30 5.55
CA ALA A 99 1.79 5.66 6.87
C ALA A 99 2.61 6.52 7.86
N ARG A 100 3.74 7.08 7.43
CA ARG A 100 4.55 7.97 8.26
C ARG A 100 3.84 9.28 8.64
N PHE A 101 3.13 9.89 7.69
CA PHE A 101 2.35 11.10 7.98
C PHE A 101 1.16 10.80 8.90
N ALA A 102 0.48 9.66 8.68
CA ALA A 102 -0.63 9.22 9.50
C ALA A 102 -0.22 8.99 10.97
N THR A 103 0.91 8.33 11.22
CA THR A 103 1.42 8.12 12.58
C THR A 103 1.75 9.44 13.28
N LYS A 104 2.37 10.38 12.57
CA LYS A 104 2.62 11.73 13.10
C LYS A 104 1.31 12.46 13.43
N ARG A 105 0.30 12.36 12.55
CA ARG A 105 -1.01 13.01 12.74
C ARG A 105 -1.79 12.43 13.92
N LEU A 106 -1.66 11.13 14.17
CA LEU A 106 -2.22 10.46 15.34
C LEU A 106 -1.49 10.77 16.64
N GLY A 107 -0.37 11.47 16.60
CA GLY A 107 0.46 11.71 17.78
C GLY A 107 1.19 10.46 18.29
N MET A 108 1.25 9.38 17.48
CA MET A 108 1.89 8.13 17.91
C MET A 108 3.39 8.30 18.19
N GLN A 109 4.06 9.25 17.53
CA GLN A 109 5.47 9.56 17.79
C GLN A 109 5.69 10.23 19.16
N GLU A 110 4.66 10.86 19.71
CA GLU A 110 4.70 11.57 20.99
C GLU A 110 4.22 10.69 22.15
N ASN A 111 3.21 9.83 21.91
CA ASN A 111 2.53 9.05 22.93
C ASN A 111 2.76 7.53 22.82
N GLY A 112 3.14 7.04 21.65
CA GLY A 112 3.43 5.64 21.35
C GLY A 112 4.82 5.49 20.75
N GLN A 113 5.21 4.24 20.50
CA GLN A 113 6.47 3.91 19.85
C GLN A 113 6.21 3.53 18.40
N VAL A 114 6.85 4.22 17.46
CA VAL A 114 6.74 3.93 16.03
C VAL A 114 8.07 3.43 15.49
N HIS A 115 8.07 2.21 14.98
CA HIS A 115 9.24 1.54 14.46
C HIS A 115 9.10 1.27 12.96
N PHE A 116 10.16 1.56 12.21
CA PHE A 116 10.30 1.21 10.81
C PHE A 116 11.46 0.24 10.69
N THR A 117 11.19 -1.02 10.33
CA THR A 117 12.19 -2.10 10.43
C THR A 117 13.10 -2.23 9.22
N ILE A 118 12.82 -1.52 8.12
CA ILE A 118 13.75 -1.44 7.00
C ILE A 118 14.64 -0.20 7.19
N PRO A 119 15.92 -0.36 7.53
CA PRO A 119 16.79 0.76 7.92
C PRO A 119 17.25 1.64 6.75
N PHE A 120 17.05 1.17 5.52
CA PHE A 120 17.51 1.86 4.31
C PHE A 120 16.34 2.54 3.61
N PRO A 121 16.55 3.69 2.95
CA PRO A 121 15.54 4.29 2.09
C PRO A 121 15.10 3.29 1.01
N ALA A 122 13.80 3.15 0.80
CA ALA A 122 13.34 2.46 -0.40
C ALA A 122 13.23 3.48 -1.51
N ASP A 123 14.17 3.39 -2.39
CA ASP A 123 14.18 4.15 -3.59
C ASP A 123 13.40 3.37 -4.70
N PRO A 124 12.70 4.06 -5.61
CA PRO A 124 11.95 3.41 -6.68
C PRO A 124 12.83 2.57 -7.61
N ASP A 125 14.13 2.87 -7.73
CA ASP A 125 15.06 2.04 -8.48
C ASP A 125 15.25 0.66 -7.86
N ARG A 126 15.28 0.55 -6.54
CA ARG A 126 15.32 -0.76 -5.87
C ARG A 126 14.10 -1.61 -6.20
N VAL A 127 12.90 -0.99 -6.20
CA VAL A 127 11.67 -1.72 -6.56
C VAL A 127 11.72 -2.14 -8.03
N ARG A 128 12.14 -1.26 -8.93
CA ARG A 128 12.34 -1.52 -10.35
C ARG A 128 13.35 -2.66 -10.58
N ILE A 129 14.50 -2.60 -9.91
CA ILE A 129 15.57 -3.61 -9.98
C ILE A 129 15.06 -4.98 -9.51
N ARG A 130 14.29 -5.00 -8.40
CA ARG A 130 13.67 -6.25 -7.90
C ARG A 130 12.66 -6.84 -8.88
N ALA A 131 11.97 -5.99 -9.64
CA ALA A 131 11.07 -6.41 -10.71
C ALA A 131 11.81 -6.87 -11.97
N GLY A 132 13.18 -6.87 -11.99
CA GLY A 132 13.99 -7.29 -13.12
C GLY A 132 14.04 -6.30 -14.28
N ARG A 133 13.60 -5.05 -14.07
CA ARG A 133 13.51 -4.04 -15.13
C ARG A 133 14.71 -3.09 -15.13
N THR A 134 15.24 -2.80 -16.32
CA THR A 134 16.34 -1.88 -16.54
C THR A 134 15.85 -0.45 -16.78
N PHE A 135 16.58 0.53 -16.29
CA PHE A 135 16.30 1.93 -16.57
C PHE A 135 16.75 2.31 -17.99
N GLN A 136 17.87 1.76 -18.41
CA GLN A 136 18.44 2.00 -19.73
C GLN A 136 18.21 0.82 -20.67
N SER A 137 18.15 1.11 -21.97
CA SER A 137 18.06 0.11 -23.03
C SER A 137 19.44 -0.28 -23.59
N GLY A 138 19.48 -1.31 -24.42
CA GLY A 138 20.70 -1.75 -25.11
C GLY A 138 21.75 -2.35 -24.18
N TRP A 139 23.03 -2.15 -24.52
CA TRP A 139 24.17 -2.75 -23.80
C TRP A 139 24.30 -2.28 -22.34
N ARG A 140 23.96 -1.02 -22.07
CA ARG A 140 23.94 -0.45 -20.70
C ARG A 140 22.90 -1.15 -19.83
N GLY A 141 21.69 -1.38 -20.37
CA GLY A 141 20.67 -2.16 -19.69
C GLY A 141 21.08 -3.63 -19.48
N ALA A 142 21.84 -4.21 -20.41
CA ALA A 142 22.37 -5.56 -20.23
C ALA A 142 23.39 -5.64 -19.07
N ILE A 143 24.26 -4.64 -18.92
CA ILE A 143 25.20 -4.52 -17.79
C ILE A 143 24.42 -4.32 -16.49
N GLU A 144 23.45 -3.38 -16.45
CA GLU A 144 22.61 -3.14 -15.31
C GLU A 144 21.94 -4.44 -14.83
N ARG A 145 21.34 -5.21 -15.74
CA ARG A 145 20.69 -6.49 -15.44
C ARG A 145 21.66 -7.53 -14.91
N ARG A 146 22.85 -7.60 -15.47
CA ARG A 146 23.84 -8.63 -15.10
C ARG A 146 24.51 -8.39 -13.75
N PHE A 147 24.80 -7.14 -13.42
CA PHE A 147 25.57 -6.79 -12.21
C PHE A 147 24.69 -6.11 -11.15
N THR A 148 24.05 -5.00 -11.47
CA THR A 148 23.32 -4.19 -10.51
C THR A 148 22.12 -4.94 -9.94
N HIS A 149 21.33 -5.60 -10.81
CA HIS A 149 20.17 -6.36 -10.37
C HIS A 149 20.56 -7.55 -9.49
N ARG A 150 21.56 -8.32 -9.88
CA ARG A 150 22.01 -9.48 -9.08
C ARG A 150 22.54 -9.07 -7.72
N MET A 151 23.35 -8.01 -7.70
CA MET A 151 23.90 -7.49 -6.45
C MET A 151 22.80 -6.93 -5.54
N ALA A 152 21.87 -6.16 -6.10
CA ALA A 152 20.76 -5.60 -5.34
C ALA A 152 19.81 -6.68 -4.80
N GLN A 153 19.50 -7.69 -5.61
CA GLN A 153 18.71 -8.85 -5.17
C GLN A 153 19.42 -9.62 -4.06
N TRP A 154 20.69 -9.92 -4.24
CA TRP A 154 21.48 -10.61 -3.23
C TRP A 154 21.57 -9.84 -1.91
N MET A 155 21.79 -8.51 -1.97
CA MET A 155 21.79 -7.65 -0.77
C MET A 155 20.42 -7.64 -0.09
N ASP A 156 19.35 -7.58 -0.87
CA ASP A 156 18.00 -7.56 -0.33
C ASP A 156 17.67 -8.89 0.36
N GLU A 157 17.96 -10.02 -0.28
CA GLU A 157 17.67 -11.36 0.24
C GLU A 157 18.53 -11.74 1.45
N HIS A 158 19.81 -11.33 1.48
CA HIS A 158 20.75 -11.79 2.51
C HIS A 158 20.99 -10.79 3.64
N TYR A 159 20.61 -9.50 3.46
CA TYR A 159 20.87 -8.47 4.47
C TYR A 159 19.63 -7.66 4.85
N VAL A 160 18.87 -7.19 3.86
CA VAL A 160 17.79 -6.24 4.15
C VAL A 160 16.58 -6.98 4.74
N GLN A 161 16.09 -8.00 4.04
CA GLN A 161 14.91 -8.74 4.48
C GLN A 161 15.13 -9.51 5.80
N PRO A 162 16.22 -10.28 5.98
CA PRO A 162 16.45 -10.96 7.25
C PRO A 162 16.53 -9.99 8.43
N ARG A 163 17.29 -8.90 8.30
CA ARG A 163 17.39 -7.90 9.38
C ARG A 163 16.06 -7.22 9.70
N ALA A 164 15.27 -6.92 8.68
CA ALA A 164 13.95 -6.34 8.89
C ALA A 164 13.02 -7.31 9.62
N VAL A 165 13.07 -8.61 9.28
CA VAL A 165 12.32 -9.66 9.96
C VAL A 165 12.80 -9.83 11.39
N ASP A 166 14.12 -9.97 11.61
CA ASP A 166 14.70 -10.13 12.96
C ASP A 166 14.34 -8.94 13.86
N GLN A 167 14.48 -7.71 13.35
CA GLN A 167 14.08 -6.53 14.10
C GLN A 167 12.58 -6.51 14.41
N THR A 168 11.74 -6.95 13.46
CA THR A 168 10.30 -7.07 13.69
C THR A 168 9.99 -8.09 14.76
N ILE A 169 10.67 -9.25 14.76
CA ILE A 169 10.52 -10.30 15.78
C ILE A 169 10.83 -9.74 17.18
N GLU A 170 11.96 -9.07 17.33
CA GLU A 170 12.33 -8.47 18.61
C GLU A 170 11.29 -7.45 19.11
N LEU A 171 10.77 -6.61 18.21
CA LEU A 171 9.74 -5.64 18.56
C LEU A 171 8.41 -6.31 18.91
N VAL A 172 8.01 -7.36 18.20
CA VAL A 172 6.78 -8.12 18.49
C VAL A 172 6.91 -8.85 19.83
N LYS A 173 8.09 -9.42 20.17
CA LYS A 173 8.37 -9.99 21.49
C LYS A 173 8.40 -8.93 22.61
N GLN A 174 8.83 -7.70 22.30
CA GLN A 174 8.72 -6.59 23.24
C GLN A 174 7.27 -6.18 23.46
N ALA A 175 6.46 -6.16 22.39
CA ALA A 175 5.03 -5.85 22.44
C ALA A 175 4.26 -6.84 23.35
N GLU A 176 4.64 -8.12 23.39
CA GLU A 176 4.07 -9.12 24.32
C GLU A 176 4.23 -8.72 25.80
N ARG A 177 5.25 -7.92 26.11
CA ARG A 177 5.54 -7.44 27.48
C ARG A 177 5.02 -6.03 27.73
N SER A 178 4.47 -5.39 26.70
CA SER A 178 3.87 -4.06 26.76
C SER A 178 2.40 -4.15 27.15
N ASN A 179 1.86 -3.08 27.70
CA ASN A 179 0.42 -2.94 27.90
C ASN A 179 -0.24 -2.14 26.76
N ALA A 180 0.56 -1.63 25.82
CA ALA A 180 0.04 -0.85 24.70
C ALA A 180 -0.39 -1.77 23.55
N PRO A 181 -1.61 -1.61 23.00
CA PRO A 181 -2.01 -2.34 21.82
C PRO A 181 -1.05 -2.03 20.66
N THR A 182 -0.79 -3.03 19.82
CA THR A 182 0.26 -2.96 18.81
C THR A 182 -0.30 -3.18 17.41
N LEU A 183 -0.01 -2.25 16.50
CA LEU A 183 -0.21 -2.44 15.06
C LEU A 183 1.09 -3.01 14.45
N VAL A 184 1.03 -4.22 13.89
CA VAL A 184 2.10 -4.77 13.04
C VAL A 184 1.66 -4.61 11.60
N PHE A 185 2.34 -3.79 10.79
CA PHE A 185 1.94 -3.52 9.41
C PHE A 185 3.05 -3.89 8.42
N GLY A 186 2.69 -4.68 7.41
CA GLY A 186 3.60 -5.09 6.34
C GLY A 186 2.91 -5.66 5.13
N GLY A 187 3.64 -5.85 4.03
CA GLY A 187 3.13 -6.63 2.90
C GLY A 187 2.99 -8.12 3.27
N LEU A 188 2.04 -8.83 2.64
CA LEU A 188 1.78 -10.25 2.92
C LEU A 188 3.04 -11.13 2.85
N VAL A 189 3.93 -10.87 1.90
CA VAL A 189 5.21 -11.61 1.78
C VAL A 189 6.11 -11.39 2.99
N GLN A 190 6.17 -10.16 3.51
CA GLN A 190 6.98 -9.83 4.69
C GLN A 190 6.39 -10.45 5.97
N LEU A 191 5.07 -10.36 6.12
CA LEU A 191 4.36 -10.98 7.24
C LEU A 191 4.48 -12.51 7.22
N HIS A 192 4.49 -13.12 6.02
CA HIS A 192 4.74 -14.56 5.88
C HIS A 192 6.18 -14.91 6.29
N ALA A 193 7.17 -14.13 5.87
CA ALA A 193 8.55 -14.33 6.30
C ALA A 193 8.71 -14.22 7.83
N LEU A 194 8.01 -13.25 8.44
CA LEU A 194 7.91 -13.12 9.90
C LEU A 194 7.33 -14.39 10.54
N SER A 195 6.21 -14.89 10.05
CA SER A 195 5.57 -16.09 10.61
C SER A 195 6.44 -17.34 10.46
N GLN A 196 7.10 -17.52 9.32
CA GLN A 196 8.02 -18.64 9.10
C GLN A 196 9.24 -18.59 10.04
N GLN A 197 9.81 -17.40 10.23
CA GLN A 197 10.94 -17.28 11.16
C GLN A 197 10.52 -17.56 12.61
N LEU A 198 9.37 -17.08 13.04
CA LEU A 198 8.82 -17.40 14.36
C LEU A 198 8.54 -18.91 14.51
N GLN A 199 8.03 -19.57 13.46
CA GLN A 199 7.87 -21.04 13.47
C GLN A 199 9.21 -21.76 13.60
N ASN A 200 10.26 -21.30 12.95
CA ASN A 200 11.62 -21.84 13.10
C ASN A 200 12.16 -21.69 14.53
N GLU A 201 11.73 -20.65 15.25
CA GLU A 201 12.06 -20.43 16.66
C GLU A 201 11.16 -21.24 17.63
N GLY A 202 10.24 -22.05 17.10
CA GLY A 202 9.38 -22.94 17.90
C GLY A 202 8.00 -22.36 18.25
N TYR A 203 7.68 -21.15 17.80
CA TYR A 203 6.31 -20.63 17.92
C TYR A 203 5.36 -21.40 16.99
N GLY A 204 4.08 -21.42 17.33
CA GLY A 204 3.06 -22.19 16.58
C GLY A 204 3.02 -23.68 16.96
N THR A 205 4.00 -24.17 17.71
CA THR A 205 4.07 -25.56 18.17
C THR A 205 3.45 -25.67 19.57
N ASN A 206 2.60 -26.68 19.80
CA ASN A 206 1.93 -26.92 21.09
C ASN A 206 1.18 -25.70 21.66
N GLY A 207 0.68 -24.82 20.80
CA GLY A 207 -0.04 -23.61 21.22
C GLY A 207 0.85 -22.48 21.73
N HIS A 208 2.18 -22.60 21.60
CA HIS A 208 3.11 -21.53 21.94
C HIS A 208 3.03 -20.42 20.89
N LYS A 209 2.47 -19.27 21.27
CA LYS A 209 2.29 -18.10 20.41
C LYS A 209 2.76 -16.85 21.15
N ILE A 210 3.21 -15.85 20.43
CA ILE A 210 3.39 -14.51 21.00
C ILE A 210 2.01 -13.90 21.25
N ARG A 211 1.79 -13.44 22.47
CA ARG A 211 0.51 -12.87 22.90
C ARG A 211 0.60 -11.35 22.92
N LEU A 212 -0.06 -10.73 21.97
CA LEU A 212 -0.14 -9.29 21.89
C LEU A 212 -1.24 -8.74 22.80
N PRO A 213 -1.09 -7.53 23.34
CA PRO A 213 -2.14 -6.86 24.12
C PRO A 213 -3.47 -6.82 23.39
N SER A 214 -4.56 -6.72 24.15
CA SER A 214 -5.90 -6.51 23.60
C SER A 214 -5.94 -5.31 22.64
N GLU A 215 -6.81 -5.37 21.63
CA GLU A 215 -6.93 -4.38 20.55
C GLU A 215 -5.73 -4.30 19.60
N SER A 216 -4.72 -5.17 19.74
CA SER A 216 -3.65 -5.29 18.75
C SER A 216 -4.16 -5.90 17.45
N LEU A 217 -3.54 -5.52 16.33
CA LEU A 217 -3.89 -6.05 15.01
C LEU A 217 -2.69 -6.15 14.08
N VAL A 218 -2.82 -7.00 13.07
CA VAL A 218 -1.92 -7.08 11.93
C VAL A 218 -2.58 -6.39 10.74
N GLY A 219 -1.93 -5.35 10.24
CA GLY A 219 -2.34 -4.65 9.02
C GLY A 219 -1.52 -5.11 7.82
N THR A 220 -2.16 -5.24 6.67
CA THR A 220 -1.47 -5.52 5.42
C THR A 220 -1.96 -4.61 4.31
N GLY A 221 -1.24 -4.55 3.19
CA GLY A 221 -1.62 -3.77 2.02
C GLY A 221 -0.70 -4.02 0.84
N GLY A 222 -1.13 -3.57 -0.34
CA GLY A 222 -0.36 -3.71 -1.57
C GLY A 222 -0.50 -5.06 -2.28
N GLY A 223 -1.43 -5.92 -1.82
CA GLY A 223 -1.77 -7.19 -2.46
C GLY A 223 -0.65 -8.24 -2.45
N LEU A 224 -0.96 -9.41 -2.96
CA LEU A 224 0.02 -10.49 -3.15
C LEU A 224 0.54 -10.44 -4.59
N LYS A 225 1.85 -10.66 -4.76
CA LYS A 225 2.45 -10.77 -6.08
C LYS A 225 2.07 -12.11 -6.71
N GLU A 226 1.67 -12.11 -7.98
CA GLU A 226 1.20 -13.29 -8.73
C GLU A 226 2.15 -14.50 -8.69
N ARG A 227 3.45 -14.27 -8.55
CA ARG A 227 4.46 -15.34 -8.49
C ARG A 227 4.77 -15.86 -7.09
N TYR A 228 4.07 -15.38 -6.06
CA TYR A 228 4.30 -15.89 -4.72
C TYR A 228 3.60 -17.24 -4.53
N PRO A 229 4.32 -18.28 -4.04
CA PRO A 229 3.82 -19.66 -4.09
C PRO A 229 2.70 -19.98 -3.08
N TYR A 230 2.39 -19.04 -2.18
CA TYR A 230 1.40 -19.24 -1.13
C TYR A 230 0.20 -18.33 -1.31
N SER A 231 -1.00 -18.86 -1.07
CA SER A 231 -2.22 -18.06 -1.11
C SER A 231 -2.33 -17.10 0.09
N PRO A 232 -3.08 -16.00 -0.04
CA PRO A 232 -3.34 -15.08 1.09
C PRO A 232 -3.90 -15.80 2.32
N ASP A 233 -4.82 -16.76 2.13
CA ASP A 233 -5.41 -17.53 3.23
C ASP A 233 -4.39 -18.42 3.94
N ARG A 234 -3.44 -18.98 3.21
CA ARG A 234 -2.36 -19.75 3.81
C ARG A 234 -1.48 -18.83 4.67
N ILE A 235 -1.11 -17.68 4.15
CA ILE A 235 -0.29 -16.70 4.86
C ILE A 235 -1.02 -16.23 6.14
N ARG A 236 -2.33 -15.95 6.05
CA ARG A 236 -3.13 -15.57 7.22
C ARG A 236 -3.09 -16.66 8.30
N ARG A 237 -3.31 -17.92 7.93
CA ARG A 237 -3.21 -19.05 8.88
C ARG A 237 -1.82 -19.18 9.51
N ASP A 238 -0.76 -18.97 8.73
CA ASP A 238 0.60 -19.05 9.23
C ASP A 238 0.88 -17.92 10.24
N ILE A 239 0.38 -16.70 10.02
CA ILE A 239 0.45 -15.59 10.99
C ILE A 239 -0.35 -15.93 12.26
N GLU A 240 -1.60 -16.37 12.13
CA GLU A 240 -2.48 -16.76 13.24
C GLU A 240 -1.92 -17.95 14.06
N SER A 241 -1.07 -18.77 13.43
CA SER A 241 -0.42 -19.89 14.15
C SER A 241 0.63 -19.41 15.15
N VAL A 242 1.25 -18.26 14.93
CA VAL A 242 2.36 -17.73 15.74
C VAL A 242 2.00 -16.51 16.58
N LEU A 243 0.95 -15.76 16.20
CA LEU A 243 0.45 -14.58 16.92
C LEU A 243 -0.97 -14.81 17.45
N ALA A 244 -1.24 -14.32 18.64
CA ALA A 244 -2.57 -14.30 19.22
C ALA A 244 -2.73 -13.04 20.08
N LEU A 245 -3.95 -12.70 20.46
CA LEU A 245 -4.21 -11.75 21.52
C LEU A 245 -3.94 -12.37 22.89
N GLU A 246 -3.75 -11.55 23.92
CA GLU A 246 -3.59 -12.02 25.30
C GLU A 246 -4.77 -12.87 25.80
N SER A 247 -5.98 -12.66 25.25
CA SER A 247 -7.16 -13.51 25.47
C SER A 247 -6.98 -14.94 24.95
N GLY A 248 -6.01 -15.17 24.05
CA GLY A 248 -5.82 -16.42 23.32
C GLY A 248 -6.54 -16.48 21.99
N GLU A 249 -7.36 -15.49 21.67
CA GLU A 249 -8.02 -15.37 20.36
C GLU A 249 -7.00 -15.08 19.25
N PRO A 250 -7.28 -15.47 17.98
CA PRO A 250 -6.45 -15.07 16.86
C PRO A 250 -6.32 -13.54 16.76
N VAL A 251 -5.10 -13.07 16.47
CA VAL A 251 -4.91 -11.64 16.20
C VAL A 251 -5.67 -11.24 14.94
N PRO A 252 -6.46 -10.14 14.95
CA PRO A 252 -7.16 -9.69 13.76
C PRO A 252 -6.17 -9.32 12.66
N ILE A 253 -6.40 -9.83 11.44
CA ILE A 253 -5.62 -9.46 10.25
C ILE A 253 -6.54 -8.67 9.33
N ARG A 254 -6.16 -7.45 9.00
CA ARG A 254 -6.93 -6.54 8.16
C ARG A 254 -6.08 -6.02 7.01
N ASP A 255 -6.62 -6.12 5.80
CA ASP A 255 -5.99 -5.55 4.62
C ASP A 255 -6.49 -4.13 4.36
N VAL A 256 -5.65 -3.33 3.71
CA VAL A 256 -5.98 -1.98 3.28
C VAL A 256 -5.70 -1.88 1.79
N MET A 257 -6.76 -1.78 1.00
CA MET A 257 -6.64 -1.49 -0.42
C MET A 257 -6.35 0.00 -0.60
N GLY A 258 -5.39 0.32 -1.43
CA GLY A 258 -5.08 1.68 -1.84
C GLY A 258 -4.31 1.67 -3.15
N MET A 259 -4.42 2.75 -3.87
CA MET A 259 -3.69 2.98 -5.12
C MET A 259 -2.97 4.32 -5.08
N ALA A 260 -1.86 4.41 -5.82
CA ALA A 260 -1.05 5.64 -5.81
C ALA A 260 -1.80 6.83 -6.43
N GLU A 261 -2.72 6.55 -7.31
CA GLU A 261 -3.54 7.51 -8.06
C GLU A 261 -4.65 8.13 -7.19
N ALA A 262 -5.02 7.47 -6.08
CA ALA A 262 -6.07 7.92 -5.17
C ALA A 262 -5.50 8.64 -3.93
N ASN A 263 -6.31 9.49 -3.30
CA ASN A 263 -6.04 10.08 -1.99
C ASN A 263 -6.92 9.42 -0.90
N TRP A 264 -7.33 8.20 -1.13
CA TRP A 264 -8.12 7.41 -0.20
C TRP A 264 -7.58 5.98 -0.10
N ALA A 265 -7.99 5.30 0.93
CA ALA A 265 -7.79 3.86 1.09
C ALA A 265 -9.08 3.22 1.59
N ALA A 266 -9.29 1.97 1.21
CA ALA A 266 -10.42 1.15 1.62
C ALA A 266 -9.93 0.09 2.62
N PRO A 267 -10.24 0.23 3.91
CA PRO A 267 -9.90 -0.77 4.91
C PRO A 267 -10.83 -1.98 4.81
N GLN A 268 -10.28 -3.14 5.09
CA GLN A 268 -11.04 -4.39 5.16
C GLN A 268 -11.83 -4.48 6.47
N CYS A 269 -13.11 -4.75 6.41
CA CYS A 269 -13.98 -4.96 7.56
C CYS A 269 -13.90 -6.39 8.15
N THR A 270 -14.69 -6.67 9.17
CA THR A 270 -14.78 -7.99 9.80
C THR A 270 -15.24 -9.09 8.85
N GLU A 271 -16.08 -8.74 7.87
CA GLU A 271 -16.57 -9.64 6.82
C GLU A 271 -15.56 -9.81 5.66
N GLY A 272 -14.41 -9.14 5.75
CA GLY A 272 -13.36 -9.19 4.74
C GLY A 272 -13.56 -8.26 3.55
N ASN A 273 -14.66 -7.52 3.44
CA ASN A 273 -14.93 -6.59 2.36
C ASN A 273 -14.20 -5.25 2.57
N TYR A 274 -13.88 -4.56 1.47
CA TYR A 274 -13.15 -3.29 1.50
C TYR A 274 -14.13 -2.12 1.40
N HIS A 275 -14.30 -1.37 2.47
CA HIS A 275 -15.20 -0.24 2.52
C HIS A 275 -14.59 1.02 1.94
N LEU A 276 -15.25 1.61 0.96
CA LEU A 276 -14.84 2.87 0.37
C LEU A 276 -15.20 4.02 1.31
N PRO A 277 -14.36 5.06 1.41
CA PRO A 277 -14.70 6.24 2.18
C PRO A 277 -15.97 6.91 1.66
N PRO A 278 -16.83 7.50 2.54
CA PRO A 278 -18.13 8.04 2.15
C PRO A 278 -18.06 9.25 1.20
N TRP A 279 -16.91 9.89 1.06
CA TRP A 279 -16.69 10.98 0.11
C TRP A 279 -16.26 10.53 -1.29
N VAL A 280 -15.95 9.25 -1.48
CA VAL A 280 -15.54 8.71 -2.77
C VAL A 280 -16.78 8.30 -3.56
N TYR A 281 -16.97 8.91 -4.71
CA TYR A 281 -17.98 8.43 -5.65
C TYR A 281 -17.39 7.28 -6.46
N ALA A 282 -17.93 6.07 -6.32
CA ALA A 282 -17.44 4.88 -6.99
C ALA A 282 -18.49 4.23 -7.88
N VAL A 283 -18.07 3.80 -9.05
CA VAL A 283 -18.89 3.09 -10.06
C VAL A 283 -18.14 1.90 -10.63
N ALA A 284 -18.86 0.92 -11.09
CA ALA A 284 -18.32 -0.14 -11.95
C ALA A 284 -18.57 0.25 -13.40
N LEU A 285 -17.56 0.14 -14.25
CA LEU A 285 -17.60 0.49 -15.67
C LEU A 285 -17.50 -0.79 -16.51
N ASP A 286 -18.19 -0.80 -17.64
CA ASP A 286 -18.02 -1.82 -18.67
C ASP A 286 -16.82 -1.53 -19.61
N ASP A 287 -16.67 -2.32 -20.66
CA ASP A 287 -15.58 -2.17 -21.64
C ASP A 287 -15.69 -0.90 -22.50
N ASP A 288 -16.90 -0.35 -22.62
CA ASP A 288 -17.19 0.90 -23.35
C ASP A 288 -17.14 2.15 -22.43
N ASP A 289 -16.67 2.03 -21.20
CA ASP A 289 -16.60 3.07 -20.17
C ASP A 289 -17.96 3.58 -19.68
N GLU A 290 -19.04 2.83 -19.93
CA GLU A 290 -20.36 3.16 -19.43
C GLU A 290 -20.58 2.62 -18.02
N ILE A 291 -21.33 3.34 -17.21
CA ILE A 291 -21.64 2.92 -15.83
C ILE A 291 -22.57 1.73 -15.86
N LEU A 292 -22.14 0.62 -15.28
CA LEU A 292 -22.95 -0.57 -15.12
C LEU A 292 -24.15 -0.30 -14.20
N PRO A 293 -25.36 -0.72 -14.59
CA PRO A 293 -26.56 -0.51 -13.80
C PRO A 293 -26.63 -1.46 -12.60
N GLY A 294 -27.33 -0.99 -11.54
CA GLY A 294 -27.66 -1.79 -10.37
C GLY A 294 -26.70 -1.62 -9.19
N PRO A 295 -27.15 -2.06 -8.00
CA PRO A 295 -26.41 -1.88 -6.75
C PRO A 295 -25.31 -2.92 -6.53
N ASP A 296 -25.17 -3.93 -7.39
CA ASP A 296 -24.17 -5.00 -7.36
C ASP A 296 -23.68 -5.24 -8.79
N ALA A 297 -22.49 -4.78 -9.10
CA ALA A 297 -21.95 -4.83 -10.45
C ALA A 297 -20.49 -5.27 -10.45
N VAL A 298 -20.11 -6.00 -11.52
CA VAL A 298 -18.73 -6.43 -11.78
C VAL A 298 -18.21 -5.69 -13.00
N GLY A 299 -17.20 -4.86 -12.82
CA GLY A 299 -16.60 -4.06 -13.89
C GLY A 299 -15.30 -3.41 -13.46
N LEU A 300 -14.78 -2.51 -14.29
CA LEU A 300 -13.63 -1.70 -13.93
C LEU A 300 -14.01 -0.66 -12.89
N LEU A 301 -13.17 -0.50 -11.88
CA LEU A 301 -13.41 0.51 -10.85
C LEU A 301 -13.16 1.91 -11.43
N GLY A 302 -14.23 2.68 -11.59
CA GLY A 302 -14.19 4.12 -11.80
C GLY A 302 -14.49 4.85 -10.48
N PHE A 303 -13.77 5.92 -10.19
CA PHE A 303 -14.06 6.71 -9.00
C PHE A 303 -13.82 8.20 -9.23
N LEU A 304 -14.59 9.02 -8.51
CA LEU A 304 -14.37 10.44 -8.38
C LEU A 304 -13.91 10.70 -6.96
N ASP A 305 -12.69 11.21 -6.84
CA ASP A 305 -12.07 11.60 -5.60
C ASP A 305 -12.18 13.13 -5.46
N PRO A 306 -12.99 13.66 -4.55
CA PRO A 306 -13.17 15.10 -4.39
C PRO A 306 -11.92 15.81 -3.89
N LEU A 307 -11.00 15.10 -3.26
CA LEU A 307 -9.68 15.64 -2.91
C LEU A 307 -8.81 15.76 -4.14
N GLY A 308 -9.13 14.99 -5.19
CA GLY A 308 -8.39 14.89 -6.43
C GLY A 308 -6.99 14.35 -6.21
N SER A 309 -6.19 14.37 -7.25
CA SER A 309 -4.72 14.17 -7.13
C SER A 309 -4.04 15.53 -6.97
N GLY A 310 -4.69 16.44 -6.24
CA GLY A 310 -4.35 17.83 -6.22
C GLY A 310 -4.86 18.55 -7.49
N ARG A 311 -4.41 19.77 -7.67
CA ARG A 311 -4.84 20.62 -8.79
C ARG A 311 -4.30 20.17 -10.15
N LEU A 312 -3.50 19.12 -10.19
CA LEU A 312 -2.78 18.67 -11.38
C LEU A 312 -3.43 17.50 -12.11
N PHE A 313 -4.35 16.78 -11.45
CA PHE A 313 -4.96 15.58 -12.00
C PHE A 313 -6.49 15.70 -12.05
N PRO A 314 -7.14 14.99 -12.97
CA PRO A 314 -8.59 14.94 -13.01
C PRO A 314 -9.14 14.26 -11.73
N SER A 315 -10.28 14.75 -11.26
CA SER A 315 -10.95 14.18 -10.10
C SER A 315 -11.54 12.79 -10.37
N PHE A 316 -11.92 12.50 -11.62
CA PHE A 316 -12.39 11.19 -12.05
C PHE A 316 -11.23 10.34 -12.55
N PHE A 317 -11.16 9.12 -12.08
CA PHE A 317 -10.14 8.15 -12.45
C PHE A 317 -10.76 6.80 -12.78
N LYS A 318 -10.37 6.21 -13.91
CA LYS A 318 -10.65 4.82 -14.26
C LYS A 318 -9.41 4.01 -13.91
N SER A 319 -9.56 3.02 -13.04
CA SER A 319 -8.47 2.11 -12.69
C SER A 319 -8.38 0.94 -13.65
N THR A 320 -7.30 0.19 -13.58
CA THR A 320 -7.16 -1.11 -14.25
C THR A 320 -7.61 -2.29 -13.37
N ASP A 321 -8.24 -2.01 -12.23
CA ASP A 321 -8.74 -3.02 -11.32
C ASP A 321 -10.18 -3.37 -11.68
N GLN A 322 -10.41 -4.61 -12.10
CA GLN A 322 -11.74 -5.20 -12.15
C GLN A 322 -12.17 -5.56 -10.74
N VAL A 323 -13.38 -5.16 -10.35
CA VAL A 323 -13.93 -5.33 -9.00
C VAL A 323 -15.40 -5.76 -9.06
N ARG A 324 -15.90 -6.37 -7.99
CA ARG A 324 -17.32 -6.41 -7.70
C ARG A 324 -17.61 -5.31 -6.68
N LEU A 325 -18.31 -4.29 -7.13
CA LEU A 325 -18.72 -3.13 -6.34
C LEU A 325 -20.17 -3.31 -5.91
N VAL A 326 -20.39 -3.22 -4.60
CA VAL A 326 -21.75 -3.28 -4.02
C VAL A 326 -22.09 -1.92 -3.42
N ASN A 327 -23.33 -1.49 -3.64
CA ASN A 327 -23.83 -0.18 -3.23
C ASN A 327 -22.98 0.97 -3.73
N GLY A 328 -22.47 0.86 -4.98
CA GLY A 328 -21.81 1.97 -5.66
C GLY A 328 -22.71 3.21 -5.65
N THR A 329 -22.10 4.37 -5.75
CA THR A 329 -22.77 5.66 -5.48
C THR A 329 -23.95 5.94 -6.44
N SER A 330 -23.99 5.30 -7.61
CA SER A 330 -25.12 5.47 -8.54
C SER A 330 -26.36 4.68 -8.19
N HIS A 331 -26.23 3.59 -7.41
CA HIS A 331 -27.32 2.67 -7.09
C HIS A 331 -27.12 2.11 -5.67
N TYR A 332 -28.05 2.38 -4.79
CA TYR A 332 -28.03 1.93 -3.39
C TYR A 332 -29.20 1.01 -3.11
N ASP A 333 -28.94 -0.16 -2.52
CA ASP A 333 -29.95 -1.07 -1.99
C ASP A 333 -29.59 -1.43 -0.54
N PRO A 334 -30.44 -1.05 0.43
CA PRO A 334 -30.19 -1.36 1.83
C PRO A 334 -30.18 -2.87 2.14
N ALA A 335 -30.78 -3.70 1.29
CA ALA A 335 -30.73 -5.16 1.43
C ALA A 335 -29.34 -5.76 1.14
N LEU A 336 -28.48 -5.00 0.47
CA LEU A 336 -27.11 -5.37 0.14
C LEU A 336 -26.06 -4.69 1.04
N CYS A 337 -26.46 -4.10 2.15
CA CYS A 337 -25.52 -3.57 3.13
C CYS A 337 -24.60 -4.69 3.65
N CYS A 338 -23.34 -4.34 3.90
CA CYS A 338 -22.38 -5.30 4.44
C CYS A 338 -22.81 -5.76 5.84
N ALA A 339 -22.68 -7.06 6.12
CA ALA A 339 -23.02 -7.65 7.42
C ALA A 339 -22.19 -7.09 8.58
N CYS A 340 -21.08 -6.39 8.30
CA CYS A 340 -20.30 -5.68 9.32
C CYS A 340 -21.02 -4.46 9.94
N GLY A 341 -22.16 -4.04 9.37
CA GLY A 341 -22.97 -2.92 9.84
C GLY A 341 -22.58 -1.55 9.26
N HIS A 342 -21.58 -1.45 8.42
CA HIS A 342 -21.27 -0.23 7.69
C HIS A 342 -22.08 -0.15 6.39
N ASP A 343 -22.64 1.02 6.13
CA ASP A 343 -23.54 1.33 5.00
C ASP A 343 -22.82 1.97 3.79
N THR A 344 -21.50 2.14 3.87
CA THR A 344 -20.71 2.67 2.75
C THR A 344 -20.56 1.67 1.62
N PRO A 345 -20.35 2.13 0.37
CA PRO A 345 -20.00 1.26 -0.75
C PRO A 345 -18.81 0.37 -0.42
N TYR A 346 -18.82 -0.85 -0.94
CA TYR A 346 -17.70 -1.76 -0.69
C TYR A 346 -17.34 -2.63 -1.89
N LEU A 347 -16.08 -3.02 -1.93
CA LEU A 347 -15.55 -3.99 -2.87
C LEU A 347 -15.53 -5.37 -2.20
N VAL A 348 -16.08 -6.37 -2.91
CA VAL A 348 -16.15 -7.74 -2.40
C VAL A 348 -14.75 -8.37 -2.40
N ASN A 349 -14.37 -8.93 -1.27
CA ASN A 349 -13.08 -9.61 -1.13
C ASN A 349 -12.89 -10.74 -2.15
N GLY A 350 -11.67 -10.89 -2.67
CA GLY A 350 -11.32 -11.90 -3.66
C GLY A 350 -11.79 -11.61 -5.10
N THR A 351 -12.47 -10.48 -5.32
CA THR A 351 -12.92 -10.09 -6.67
C THR A 351 -12.04 -9.04 -7.33
N ILE A 352 -11.11 -8.44 -6.60
CA ILE A 352 -10.21 -7.40 -7.11
C ILE A 352 -9.14 -8.06 -7.98
N ARG A 353 -9.10 -7.72 -9.26
CA ARG A 353 -8.16 -8.27 -10.24
C ARG A 353 -7.61 -7.16 -11.14
N ARG A 354 -6.31 -7.11 -11.30
CA ARG A 354 -5.67 -6.20 -12.26
C ARG A 354 -5.70 -6.79 -13.65
N ILE A 355 -6.41 -6.15 -14.57
CA ILE A 355 -6.55 -6.65 -15.95
C ILE A 355 -5.34 -6.36 -16.83
N ASP A 356 -4.60 -5.27 -16.58
CA ASP A 356 -3.37 -4.92 -17.31
C ASP A 356 -2.28 -5.99 -17.16
N LEU A 357 -2.24 -6.68 -16.02
CA LEU A 357 -1.30 -7.78 -15.80
C LEU A 357 -1.71 -9.06 -16.53
N LEU A 358 -3.00 -9.29 -16.75
CA LEU A 358 -3.52 -10.44 -17.49
C LEU A 358 -3.22 -10.32 -18.99
N GLU A 359 -3.29 -9.10 -19.56
CA GLU A 359 -2.93 -8.84 -20.94
C GLU A 359 -1.44 -9.05 -21.22
N GLU A 360 -0.55 -8.60 -20.30
CA GLU A 360 0.89 -8.85 -20.43
C GLU A 360 1.24 -10.35 -20.33
N ALA A 361 0.52 -11.12 -19.53
CA ALA A 361 0.72 -12.57 -19.42
C ALA A 361 0.26 -13.32 -20.70
N GLY A 362 -0.79 -12.82 -21.35
CA GLY A 362 -1.30 -13.37 -22.63
C GLY A 362 -0.33 -13.14 -23.80
N CYS A 363 0.38 -12.03 -23.82
CA CYS A 363 1.36 -11.73 -24.86
C CYS A 363 2.70 -12.45 -24.66
N ALA A 364 3.08 -12.77 -23.42
CA ALA A 364 4.34 -13.46 -23.11
C ALA A 364 4.30 -14.98 -23.40
N GLY A 365 3.13 -15.55 -23.64
CA GLY A 365 2.93 -16.96 -24.03
C GLY A 365 3.09 -17.24 -25.52
N GLN A 366 3.44 -16.24 -26.34
CA GLN A 366 3.62 -16.37 -27.80
C GLN A 366 5.06 -16.10 -28.29
N LEU A 367 6.05 -16.13 -27.40
CA LEU A 367 7.46 -16.10 -27.80
C LEU A 367 8.19 -17.33 -27.30
#